data_470837e75d3205b5094472e9e66dc7e3
#
_entry.id   470837e75d3205b5094472e9e66dc7e3
#
_cell.length_a   1.000
_cell.length_b   1.000
_cell.length_c   1.000
_cell.angle_alpha   90.00
_cell.angle_beta   90.00
_cell.angle_gamma   90.00
#
_symmetry.space_group_name_H-M   'P 1'
#
loop_
_entity.id
_entity.type
_entity.pdbx_description
1 polymer ?
#
loop_
_entity_poly.entity_id
_entity_poly.type
_entity_poly.pdbx_seq_one_letter_code
_entity_poly.pdbx_strand_id
1 'polypeptide(L)'
;LLALLLFAWASTPRAELRPKWELGFGATGFTLPDYRGSDERRAYLFPLPFLVYRGESLRVDRQGVRGIFFESDRVQFDFSINGTPPVDSSKNQARQGMPDLDPTLEIGPLVNLTLLRDKAAGTQLDLRLPMRAVIATDFSHAQGAGWVFSPNLALNLRPDVGGRWNLGVNTGPIFATSKYHEYYYGVAPQFAMPDRPAYSARGGYSGWMGLVSLSRRYQKFWVGGFARYDVLSGAVFEDSPLVRRHSAYMAGIALAWIIAESERKVEVSEPYY
;
A
#
# COMPACT_ATOMS: atom_id res chain seq x y z
N LEU A 1 54.01 18.21 16.51
CA LEU A 1 52.57 18.55 16.41
C LEU A 1 52.22 18.68 14.92
N LEU A 2 51.76 17.58 14.28
CA LEU A 2 51.24 17.58 12.93
C LEU A 2 49.69 17.64 13.03
N ALA A 3 49.12 18.75 12.60
CA ALA A 3 47.67 18.89 12.45
C ALA A 3 47.27 18.31 11.09
N LEU A 4 46.63 17.13 11.10
CA LEU A 4 45.96 16.55 9.94
C LEU A 4 44.62 17.28 9.71
N LEU A 5 44.60 18.16 8.70
CA LEU A 5 43.36 18.73 8.15
C LEU A 5 42.65 17.67 7.31
N LEU A 6 41.64 17.03 7.89
CA LEU A 6 40.67 16.23 7.16
C LEU A 6 39.75 17.17 6.35
N PHE A 7 40.06 17.37 5.08
CA PHE A 7 39.08 17.91 4.13
C PHE A 7 38.01 16.89 3.88
N ALA A 8 36.86 17.03 4.58
CA ALA A 8 35.66 16.37 4.20
C ALA A 8 35.18 16.98 2.88
N TRP A 9 35.35 16.27 1.79
CA TRP A 9 34.67 16.58 0.55
C TRP A 9 33.17 16.39 0.76
N ALA A 10 32.48 17.49 1.01
CA ALA A 10 31.03 17.53 0.92
C ALA A 10 30.67 17.38 -0.56
N SER A 11 30.40 16.16 -1.01
CA SER A 11 29.77 15.91 -2.29
C SER A 11 28.36 16.50 -2.24
N THR A 12 28.15 17.61 -2.94
CA THR A 12 26.81 18.16 -3.14
C THR A 12 25.92 17.08 -3.77
N PRO A 13 24.76 16.78 -3.18
CA PRO A 13 23.83 15.80 -3.76
C PRO A 13 23.40 16.34 -5.13
N ARG A 14 23.84 15.66 -6.18
CA ARG A 14 23.48 16.01 -7.55
C ARG A 14 22.07 15.51 -7.77
N ALA A 15 21.14 16.42 -8.08
CA ALA A 15 19.79 16.04 -8.48
C ALA A 15 19.89 15.03 -9.64
N GLU A 16 19.23 13.87 -9.49
CA GLU A 16 19.29 12.83 -10.50
C GLU A 16 18.29 13.13 -11.61
N LEU A 17 18.79 13.26 -12.84
CA LEU A 17 17.91 13.45 -14.02
C LEU A 17 17.34 12.10 -14.43
N ARG A 18 16.00 11.98 -14.41
CA ARG A 18 15.25 10.78 -14.83
C ARG A 18 14.28 11.09 -15.95
N PRO A 19 13.97 10.12 -16.83
CA PRO A 19 12.93 10.30 -17.84
C PRO A 19 11.62 10.76 -17.20
N LYS A 20 10.90 11.69 -17.85
CA LYS A 20 9.61 12.17 -17.35
C LYS A 20 8.57 11.05 -17.24
N TRP A 21 8.62 10.11 -18.18
CA TRP A 21 7.79 8.89 -18.13
C TRP A 21 8.59 7.68 -18.61
N GLU A 22 8.17 6.52 -18.11
CA GLU A 22 8.68 5.21 -18.50
C GLU A 22 7.49 4.28 -18.70
N LEU A 23 7.48 3.52 -19.77
CA LEU A 23 6.47 2.54 -20.13
C LEU A 23 7.08 1.16 -20.25
N GLY A 24 6.34 0.15 -19.85
CA GLY A 24 6.79 -1.22 -19.94
C GLY A 24 5.65 -2.20 -19.68
N PHE A 25 6.00 -3.45 -19.64
CA PHE A 25 5.11 -4.52 -19.25
C PHE A 25 5.85 -5.54 -18.38
N GLY A 26 5.11 -6.32 -17.66
CA GLY A 26 5.67 -7.33 -16.78
C GLY A 26 4.61 -8.26 -16.22
N ALA A 27 4.94 -8.89 -15.12
CA ALA A 27 4.02 -9.72 -14.36
C ALA A 27 4.18 -9.46 -12.86
N THR A 28 3.09 -9.59 -12.14
CA THR A 28 3.07 -9.58 -10.69
C THR A 28 2.37 -10.83 -10.17
N GLY A 29 3.00 -11.49 -9.21
CA GLY A 29 2.42 -12.58 -8.45
C GLY A 29 2.32 -12.19 -6.99
N PHE A 30 1.17 -12.40 -6.37
CA PHE A 30 0.98 -12.14 -4.96
C PHE A 30 -0.02 -13.11 -4.32
N THR A 31 0.10 -13.26 -3.01
CA THR A 31 -0.83 -14.04 -2.20
C THR A 31 -1.38 -13.17 -1.07
N LEU A 32 -2.67 -13.32 -0.81
CA LEU A 32 -3.37 -12.63 0.27
C LEU A 32 -4.50 -13.50 0.82
N PRO A 33 -4.94 -13.30 2.07
CA PRO A 33 -6.16 -13.92 2.58
C PRO A 33 -7.38 -13.32 1.87
N ASP A 34 -8.48 -14.04 1.82
CA ASP A 34 -9.73 -13.56 1.22
C ASP A 34 -10.17 -12.23 1.84
N TYR A 35 -10.02 -12.09 3.14
CA TYR A 35 -10.12 -10.83 3.90
C TYR A 35 -9.22 -10.92 5.14
N ARG A 36 -8.95 -9.81 5.78
CA ARG A 36 -8.13 -9.80 7.01
C ARG A 36 -8.82 -10.60 8.10
N GLY A 37 -8.17 -11.65 8.59
CA GLY A 37 -8.73 -12.60 9.56
C GLY A 37 -9.30 -13.86 8.95
N SER A 38 -9.36 -14.01 7.64
CA SER A 38 -9.65 -15.28 6.97
C SER A 38 -8.48 -16.24 7.12
N ASP A 39 -8.77 -17.51 7.29
CA ASP A 39 -7.80 -18.61 7.21
C ASP A 39 -7.60 -19.11 5.78
N GLU A 40 -8.47 -18.74 4.86
CA GLU A 40 -8.36 -19.05 3.45
C GLU A 40 -7.64 -17.96 2.68
N ARG A 41 -6.86 -18.38 1.68
CA ARG A 41 -5.92 -17.54 0.95
C ARG A 41 -5.95 -17.85 -0.52
N ARG A 42 -5.67 -16.84 -1.34
CA ARG A 42 -5.56 -17.01 -2.80
C ARG A 42 -4.23 -16.46 -3.30
N ALA A 43 -3.75 -17.08 -4.36
CA ALA A 43 -2.62 -16.60 -5.13
C ALA A 43 -3.14 -16.05 -6.47
N TYR A 44 -2.59 -14.92 -6.85
CA TYR A 44 -2.93 -14.23 -8.09
C TYR A 44 -1.68 -14.03 -8.94
N LEU A 45 -1.84 -14.16 -10.22
CA LEU A 45 -0.83 -13.82 -11.22
C LEU A 45 -1.48 -12.93 -12.27
N PHE A 46 -0.97 -11.71 -12.40
CA PHE A 46 -1.51 -10.74 -13.36
C PHE A 46 -0.42 -10.18 -14.27
N PRO A 47 -0.76 -9.90 -15.54
CA PRO A 47 0.08 -9.02 -16.35
C PRO A 47 0.16 -7.65 -15.68
N LEU A 48 1.34 -7.07 -15.64
CA LEU A 48 1.61 -5.77 -15.03
C LEU A 48 1.91 -4.74 -16.13
N PRO A 49 1.02 -3.82 -16.44
CA PRO A 49 1.41 -2.62 -17.18
C PRO A 49 2.34 -1.79 -16.28
N PHE A 50 3.56 -1.58 -16.74
CA PHE A 50 4.52 -0.75 -16.01
C PHE A 50 4.45 0.67 -16.57
N LEU A 51 4.06 1.59 -15.71
CA LEU A 51 3.99 3.01 -16.00
C LEU A 51 4.61 3.78 -14.85
N VAL A 52 5.60 4.59 -15.17
CA VAL A 52 6.11 5.64 -14.27
C VAL A 52 5.88 6.98 -14.94
N TYR A 53 5.30 7.92 -14.23
CA TYR A 53 5.09 9.28 -14.68
C TYR A 53 5.46 10.28 -13.58
N ARG A 54 6.34 11.21 -13.91
CA ARG A 54 6.91 12.20 -13.00
C ARG A 54 6.45 13.60 -13.38
N GLY A 55 5.17 13.85 -13.18
CA GLY A 55 4.56 15.16 -13.38
C GLY A 55 4.53 15.98 -12.09
N GLU A 56 4.22 17.27 -12.23
CA GLU A 56 4.08 18.18 -11.08
C GLU A 56 2.79 17.89 -10.30
N SER A 57 1.66 17.75 -11.00
CA SER A 57 0.35 17.54 -10.38
C SER A 57 -0.12 16.08 -10.39
N LEU A 58 0.49 15.21 -11.20
CA LEU A 58 0.19 13.79 -11.29
C LEU A 58 1.49 13.01 -11.26
N ARG A 59 1.58 12.04 -10.37
CA ARG A 59 2.69 11.09 -10.30
C ARG A 59 2.15 9.67 -10.32
N VAL A 60 2.83 8.82 -11.07
CA VAL A 60 2.55 7.37 -11.10
C VAL A 60 3.86 6.66 -10.82
N ASP A 61 3.91 5.94 -9.73
CA ASP A 61 5.10 5.24 -9.26
C ASP A 61 4.75 4.03 -8.39
N ARG A 62 5.71 3.52 -7.64
CA ARG A 62 5.53 2.37 -6.72
C ARG A 62 4.51 2.62 -5.59
N GLN A 63 4.22 3.86 -5.28
CA GLN A 63 3.23 4.24 -4.27
C GLN A 63 1.82 4.30 -4.86
N GLY A 64 1.69 4.09 -6.17
CA GLY A 64 0.46 4.13 -6.93
C GLY A 64 0.29 5.39 -7.75
N VAL A 65 -0.95 5.66 -8.13
CA VAL A 65 -1.34 6.88 -8.83
C VAL A 65 -1.66 7.95 -7.77
N ARG A 66 -0.96 9.07 -7.83
CA ARG A 66 -1.12 10.19 -6.88
C ARG A 66 -1.39 11.49 -7.62
N GLY A 67 -2.47 12.15 -7.26
CA GLY A 67 -2.73 13.53 -7.66
C GLY A 67 -2.20 14.47 -6.59
N ILE A 68 -1.18 15.27 -6.91
CA ILE A 68 -0.55 16.19 -5.99
C ILE A 68 -1.25 17.53 -6.09
N PHE A 69 -1.88 17.97 -4.99
CA PHE A 69 -2.58 19.25 -4.92
C PHE A 69 -1.75 20.34 -4.29
N PHE A 70 -0.88 19.95 -3.37
CA PHE A 70 0.01 20.85 -2.68
C PHE A 70 1.27 20.12 -2.25
N GLU A 71 2.42 20.73 -2.44
CA GLU A 71 3.71 20.22 -2.02
C GLU A 71 4.57 21.35 -1.48
N SER A 72 5.12 21.15 -0.31
CA SER A 72 6.15 21.98 0.32
C SER A 72 7.28 21.08 0.82
N ASP A 73 8.33 21.67 1.41
CA ASP A 73 9.47 20.91 1.92
C ASP A 73 9.10 19.81 2.92
N ARG A 74 7.99 19.98 3.66
CA ARG A 74 7.60 19.07 4.74
C ARG A 74 6.19 18.54 4.65
N VAL A 75 5.32 19.16 3.85
CA VAL A 75 3.90 18.78 3.77
C VAL A 75 3.53 18.57 2.31
N GLN A 76 2.94 17.40 2.04
CA GLN A 76 2.38 17.08 0.73
C GLN A 76 0.94 16.64 0.93
N PHE A 77 0.04 17.13 0.09
CA PHE A 77 -1.37 16.75 0.05
C PHE A 77 -1.67 16.04 -1.25
N ASP A 78 -2.05 14.76 -1.15
CA ASP A 78 -2.26 13.85 -2.26
C ASP A 78 -3.63 13.20 -2.21
N PHE A 79 -3.97 12.47 -3.27
CA PHE A 79 -4.98 11.40 -3.25
C PHE A 79 -4.33 10.04 -3.11
N SER A 80 -4.94 9.20 -2.27
CA SER A 80 -4.57 7.80 -2.06
C SER A 80 -5.64 6.91 -2.67
N ILE A 81 -5.21 5.91 -3.43
CA ILE A 81 -6.07 4.88 -4.03
C ILE A 81 -5.57 3.52 -3.56
N ASN A 82 -6.50 2.65 -3.19
CA ASN A 82 -6.24 1.25 -2.83
C ASN A 82 -7.43 0.40 -3.30
N GLY A 83 -7.37 -0.93 -3.15
CA GLY A 83 -8.47 -1.82 -3.47
C GLY A 83 -8.21 -3.25 -3.07
N THR A 84 -9.28 -4.03 -3.03
CA THR A 84 -9.22 -5.46 -2.76
C THR A 84 -9.92 -6.24 -3.86
N PRO A 85 -9.41 -7.45 -4.22
CA PRO A 85 -10.10 -8.32 -5.15
C PRO A 85 -11.43 -8.84 -4.56
N PRO A 86 -12.33 -9.37 -5.41
CA PRO A 86 -13.57 -9.99 -4.95
C PRO A 86 -13.29 -11.29 -4.19
N VAL A 87 -14.24 -11.69 -3.34
CA VAL A 87 -14.22 -12.97 -2.63
C VAL A 87 -15.48 -13.78 -2.96
N ASP A 88 -15.29 -14.92 -3.57
CA ASP A 88 -16.33 -15.92 -3.77
C ASP A 88 -16.60 -16.63 -2.44
N SER A 89 -17.73 -16.31 -1.81
CA SER A 89 -18.12 -16.84 -0.50
C SER A 89 -18.38 -18.36 -0.55
N SER A 90 -18.72 -18.93 -1.71
CA SER A 90 -18.89 -20.37 -1.86
C SER A 90 -17.58 -21.14 -1.69
N LYS A 91 -16.45 -20.46 -1.89
CA LYS A 91 -15.08 -21.00 -1.74
C LYS A 91 -14.40 -20.55 -0.45
N ASN A 92 -15.15 -19.98 0.48
CA ASN A 92 -14.67 -19.59 1.80
C ASN A 92 -15.54 -20.23 2.86
N GLN A 93 -15.00 -21.17 3.64
CA GLN A 93 -15.75 -21.99 4.60
C GLN A 93 -16.46 -21.13 5.64
N ALA A 94 -15.81 -20.09 6.15
CA ALA A 94 -16.40 -19.20 7.14
C ALA A 94 -17.59 -18.40 6.58
N ARG A 95 -17.61 -18.15 5.27
CA ARG A 95 -18.64 -17.36 4.58
C ARG A 95 -19.63 -18.17 3.76
N GLN A 96 -19.52 -19.50 3.75
CA GLN A 96 -20.37 -20.36 2.92
C GLN A 96 -21.87 -20.06 3.11
N GLY A 97 -22.60 -19.83 2.00
CA GLY A 97 -24.01 -19.46 2.00
C GLY A 97 -24.29 -17.99 2.28
N MET A 98 -23.26 -17.16 2.47
CA MET A 98 -23.37 -15.71 2.52
C MET A 98 -23.17 -15.10 1.12
N PRO A 99 -23.59 -13.84 0.88
CA PRO A 99 -23.27 -13.13 -0.34
C PRO A 99 -21.74 -13.00 -0.55
N ASP A 100 -21.34 -12.96 -1.81
CA ASP A 100 -19.96 -12.69 -2.17
C ASP A 100 -19.53 -11.30 -1.70
N LEU A 101 -18.22 -11.10 -1.56
CA LEU A 101 -17.67 -9.75 -1.37
C LEU A 101 -17.23 -9.23 -2.73
N ASP A 102 -17.85 -8.16 -3.17
CA ASP A 102 -17.45 -7.44 -4.37
C ASP A 102 -16.03 -6.88 -4.23
N PRO A 103 -15.31 -6.67 -5.33
CA PRO A 103 -14.07 -5.93 -5.28
C PRO A 103 -14.31 -4.53 -4.70
N THR A 104 -13.36 -4.03 -3.90
CA THR A 104 -13.48 -2.69 -3.35
C THR A 104 -12.47 -1.74 -3.97
N LEU A 105 -12.93 -0.50 -4.16
CA LEU A 105 -12.09 0.65 -4.45
C LEU A 105 -12.08 1.56 -3.23
N GLU A 106 -10.90 1.87 -2.74
CA GLU A 106 -10.69 2.82 -1.66
C GLU A 106 -10.05 4.08 -2.23
N ILE A 107 -10.67 5.24 -2.04
CA ILE A 107 -10.16 6.52 -2.55
C ILE A 107 -10.35 7.63 -1.54
N GLY A 108 -9.36 8.50 -1.40
CA GLY A 108 -9.48 9.65 -0.52
C GLY A 108 -8.18 10.43 -0.33
N PRO A 109 -8.23 11.51 0.45
CA PRO A 109 -7.08 12.36 0.71
C PRO A 109 -6.00 11.64 1.52
N LEU A 110 -4.78 12.03 1.26
CA LEU A 110 -3.57 11.67 1.99
C LEU A 110 -2.79 12.93 2.34
N VAL A 111 -2.58 13.16 3.62
CA VAL A 111 -1.60 14.13 4.10
C VAL A 111 -0.31 13.38 4.40
N ASN A 112 0.78 13.83 3.83
CA ASN A 112 2.12 13.30 4.06
C ASN A 112 2.99 14.38 4.72
N LEU A 113 3.50 14.08 5.92
CA LEU A 113 4.34 14.98 6.72
C LEU A 113 5.75 14.40 6.78
N THR A 114 6.72 15.06 6.15
CA THR A 114 8.12 14.64 6.21
C THR A 114 8.72 15.01 7.56
N LEU A 115 8.97 14.01 8.40
CA LEU A 115 9.55 14.14 9.71
C LEU A 115 11.08 14.25 9.64
N LEU A 116 11.71 13.46 8.75
CA LEU A 116 13.14 13.46 8.52
C LEU A 116 13.41 13.27 7.03
N ARG A 117 14.35 14.05 6.49
CA ARG A 117 14.87 13.86 5.14
C ARG A 117 16.37 14.10 5.15
N ASP A 118 17.13 13.03 4.93
CA ASP A 118 18.56 13.07 4.73
C ASP A 118 18.88 12.59 3.31
N LYS A 119 19.14 13.57 2.43
CA LYS A 119 19.44 13.29 1.02
C LYS A 119 20.80 12.61 0.86
N ALA A 120 21.76 12.87 1.74
CA ALA A 120 23.10 12.26 1.66
C ALA A 120 23.05 10.79 2.07
N ALA A 121 22.30 10.46 3.12
CA ALA A 121 22.09 9.07 3.55
C ALA A 121 20.99 8.35 2.76
N GLY A 122 20.30 9.03 1.84
CA GLY A 122 19.17 8.47 1.10
C GLY A 122 18.01 8.01 2.01
N THR A 123 17.82 8.68 3.14
CA THR A 123 16.84 8.31 4.17
C THR A 123 15.71 9.33 4.24
N GLN A 124 14.48 8.83 4.26
CA GLN A 124 13.31 9.68 4.51
C GLN A 124 12.32 8.97 5.42
N LEU A 125 11.83 9.68 6.43
CA LEU A 125 10.78 9.25 7.33
C LEU A 125 9.59 10.20 7.21
N ASP A 126 8.43 9.65 6.89
CA ASP A 126 7.19 10.38 6.74
C ASP A 126 6.14 9.85 7.72
N LEU A 127 5.31 10.75 8.24
CA LEU A 127 4.02 10.43 8.83
C LEU A 127 2.96 10.61 7.74
N ARG A 128 2.26 9.51 7.42
CA ARG A 128 1.22 9.46 6.40
C ARG A 128 -0.15 9.31 7.03
N LEU A 129 -1.10 10.12 6.62
CA LEU A 129 -2.46 10.18 7.16
C LEU A 129 -3.51 9.98 6.05
N PRO A 130 -3.62 8.77 5.47
CA PRO A 130 -4.63 8.47 4.46
C PRO A 130 -6.01 8.27 5.10
N MET A 131 -7.03 8.93 4.56
CA MET A 131 -8.43 8.71 4.88
C MET A 131 -9.18 8.41 3.60
N ARG A 132 -9.74 7.19 3.46
CA ARG A 132 -10.32 6.70 2.22
C ARG A 132 -11.78 6.30 2.40
N ALA A 133 -12.63 6.74 1.48
CA ALA A 133 -13.95 6.17 1.28
C ALA A 133 -13.80 4.81 0.58
N VAL A 134 -14.59 3.84 0.99
CA VAL A 134 -14.59 2.48 0.45
C VAL A 134 -15.88 2.26 -0.33
N ILE A 135 -15.74 1.86 -1.58
CA ILE A 135 -16.82 1.57 -2.51
C ILE A 135 -16.67 0.11 -2.94
N ALA A 136 -17.65 -0.71 -2.66
CA ALA A 136 -17.77 -2.06 -3.20
C ALA A 136 -18.53 -2.01 -4.53
N THR A 137 -18.01 -2.64 -5.58
CA THR A 137 -18.63 -2.57 -6.91
C THR A 137 -18.26 -3.76 -7.78
N ASP A 138 -19.25 -4.32 -8.44
CA ASP A 138 -19.10 -5.30 -9.53
C ASP A 138 -19.15 -4.66 -10.92
N PHE A 139 -18.98 -3.32 -11.00
CA PHE A 139 -19.12 -2.46 -12.18
C PHE A 139 -20.57 -2.25 -12.66
N SER A 140 -21.52 -3.09 -12.27
CA SER A 140 -22.95 -2.87 -12.57
C SER A 140 -23.66 -2.15 -11.42
N HIS A 141 -23.22 -2.40 -10.20
CA HIS A 141 -23.71 -1.76 -8.98
C HIS A 141 -22.53 -1.23 -8.16
N ALA A 142 -22.75 -0.14 -7.48
CA ALA A 142 -21.80 0.45 -6.56
C ALA A 142 -22.47 0.81 -5.24
N GLN A 143 -21.90 0.35 -4.14
CA GLN A 143 -22.37 0.68 -2.80
C GLN A 143 -21.22 1.19 -1.94
N GLY A 144 -21.48 2.24 -1.17
CA GLY A 144 -20.50 2.68 -0.18
C GLY A 144 -20.33 1.61 0.90
N ALA A 145 -19.11 1.22 1.18
CA ALA A 145 -18.75 0.26 2.24
C ALA A 145 -18.07 0.93 3.45
N GLY A 146 -18.22 2.24 3.62
CA GLY A 146 -17.71 2.96 4.78
C GLY A 146 -16.40 3.70 4.52
N TRP A 147 -15.63 3.91 5.60
CA TRP A 147 -14.37 4.67 5.57
C TRP A 147 -13.27 3.95 6.32
N VAL A 148 -12.04 4.12 5.84
CA VAL A 148 -10.82 3.63 6.48
C VAL A 148 -9.86 4.80 6.70
N PHE A 149 -9.32 4.88 7.91
CA PHE A 149 -8.23 5.78 8.29
C PHE A 149 -7.05 4.94 8.77
N SER A 150 -5.89 5.06 8.12
CA SER A 150 -4.73 4.21 8.42
C SER A 150 -3.44 5.03 8.57
N PRO A 151 -3.34 5.84 9.65
CA PRO A 151 -2.13 6.61 9.92
C PRO A 151 -0.93 5.66 10.05
N ASN A 152 0.19 6.02 9.42
CA ASN A 152 1.37 5.18 9.46
C ASN A 152 2.67 5.98 9.34
N LEU A 153 3.73 5.43 9.92
CA LEU A 153 5.09 5.87 9.69
C LEU A 153 5.63 5.11 8.48
N ALA A 154 6.22 5.85 7.55
CA ALA A 154 6.81 5.34 6.33
C ALA A 154 8.30 5.71 6.29
N LEU A 155 9.16 4.72 6.50
CA LEU A 155 10.61 4.86 6.37
C LEU A 155 11.03 4.36 4.99
N ASN A 156 11.76 5.17 4.28
CA ASN A 156 12.34 4.84 2.98
C ASN A 156 13.85 5.00 3.04
N LEU A 157 14.54 3.95 2.64
CA LEU A 157 15.98 3.86 2.65
C LEU A 157 16.50 3.54 1.26
N ARG A 158 17.58 4.24 0.87
CA ARG A 158 18.41 3.90 -0.27
C ARG A 158 19.83 3.62 0.23
N PRO A 159 20.12 2.41 0.65
CA PRO A 159 21.48 2.05 1.04
C PRO A 159 22.39 2.19 -0.19
N ASP A 160 23.36 3.09 -0.07
CA ASP A 160 24.27 3.49 -1.17
C ASP A 160 25.39 2.45 -1.43
N VAL A 161 25.24 1.27 -0.88
CA VAL A 161 26.23 0.20 -1.01
C VAL A 161 26.02 -0.54 -2.32
N GLY A 162 26.62 -0.04 -3.37
CA GLY A 162 26.75 -0.78 -4.65
C GLY A 162 25.50 -0.83 -5.52
N GLY A 163 24.50 0.01 -5.26
CA GLY A 163 23.56 0.26 -6.26
C GLY A 163 22.08 0.06 -6.03
N ARG A 164 21.35 1.08 -5.79
CA ARG A 164 20.01 1.24 -6.37
C ARG A 164 18.90 0.33 -5.82
N TRP A 165 19.08 -0.32 -4.67
CA TRP A 165 18.01 -0.92 -3.92
C TRP A 165 17.23 0.17 -3.16
N ASN A 166 15.90 0.05 -3.16
CA ASN A 166 15.02 0.89 -2.36
C ASN A 166 14.30 -0.02 -1.37
N LEU A 167 14.49 0.24 -0.09
CA LEU A 167 13.81 -0.44 1.00
C LEU A 167 12.77 0.52 1.58
N GLY A 168 11.51 0.07 1.64
CA GLY A 168 10.43 0.78 2.30
C GLY A 168 9.91 -0.02 3.49
N VAL A 169 9.65 0.65 4.61
CA VAL A 169 9.01 0.06 5.78
C VAL A 169 7.87 0.98 6.20
N ASN A 170 6.64 0.45 6.23
CA ASN A 170 5.47 1.19 6.69
C ASN A 170 4.85 0.45 7.87
N THR A 171 4.44 1.18 8.90
CA THR A 171 3.77 0.59 10.05
C THR A 171 2.82 1.56 10.71
N GLY A 172 1.67 1.08 11.18
CA GLY A 172 0.69 1.91 11.86
C GLY A 172 -0.63 1.21 12.13
N PRO A 173 -1.48 1.82 12.96
CA PRO A 173 -2.83 1.33 13.24
C PRO A 173 -3.76 1.56 12.06
N ILE A 174 -4.82 0.78 12.01
CA ILE A 174 -5.94 0.94 11.08
C ILE A 174 -7.20 1.17 11.91
N PHE A 175 -8.01 2.12 11.46
CA PHE A 175 -9.34 2.40 12.00
C PHE A 175 -10.35 2.40 10.86
N ALA A 176 -11.55 1.89 11.12
CA ALA A 176 -12.60 1.92 10.12
C ALA A 176 -13.99 2.12 10.75
N THR A 177 -14.94 2.54 9.93
CA THR A 177 -16.33 2.72 10.35
C THR A 177 -17.03 1.37 10.56
N SER A 178 -18.13 1.38 11.31
CA SER A 178 -18.98 0.18 11.49
C SER A 178 -19.43 -0.39 10.14
N LYS A 179 -19.76 0.46 9.18
CA LYS A 179 -20.19 0.04 7.84
C LYS A 179 -19.10 -0.76 7.10
N TYR A 180 -17.83 -0.37 7.26
CA TYR A 180 -16.69 -1.12 6.70
C TYR A 180 -16.54 -2.48 7.39
N HIS A 181 -16.59 -2.50 8.72
CA HIS A 181 -16.46 -3.75 9.46
C HIS A 181 -17.67 -4.67 9.23
N GLU A 182 -18.89 -4.11 9.12
CA GLU A 182 -20.09 -4.89 8.80
C GLU A 182 -20.00 -5.57 7.44
N TYR A 183 -19.45 -4.88 6.43
CA TYR A 183 -19.24 -5.43 5.10
C TYR A 183 -18.38 -6.71 5.11
N TYR A 184 -17.32 -6.74 5.91
CA TYR A 184 -16.39 -7.88 5.94
C TYR A 184 -16.72 -8.89 7.05
N TYR A 185 -17.21 -8.44 8.19
CA TYR A 185 -17.30 -9.24 9.43
C TYR A 185 -18.71 -9.38 9.98
N GLY A 186 -19.70 -8.71 9.42
CA GLY A 186 -21.10 -8.84 9.79
C GLY A 186 -21.68 -10.19 9.39
N VAL A 187 -22.57 -10.74 10.24
CA VAL A 187 -23.36 -11.94 9.95
C VAL A 187 -24.82 -11.57 10.21
N ALA A 188 -25.56 -11.33 9.13
CA ALA A 188 -26.99 -11.04 9.25
C ALA A 188 -27.76 -12.28 9.77
N PRO A 189 -28.88 -12.09 10.50
CA PRO A 189 -29.62 -13.20 11.14
C PRO A 189 -30.00 -14.35 10.18
N GLN A 190 -30.32 -14.03 8.92
CA GLN A 190 -30.69 -15.04 7.91
C GLN A 190 -29.50 -15.94 7.49
N PHE A 191 -28.27 -15.55 7.78
CA PHE A 191 -27.05 -16.31 7.49
C PHE A 191 -26.44 -16.93 8.76
N ALA A 192 -27.11 -16.77 9.91
CA ALA A 192 -26.66 -17.34 11.16
C ALA A 192 -26.76 -18.87 11.14
N MET A 193 -25.77 -19.53 11.73
CA MET A 193 -25.66 -20.99 11.91
C MET A 193 -25.18 -21.28 13.33
N PRO A 194 -25.29 -22.51 13.83
CA PRO A 194 -24.82 -22.85 15.19
C PRO A 194 -23.35 -22.50 15.45
N ASP A 195 -22.50 -22.65 14.44
CA ASP A 195 -21.05 -22.34 14.47
C ASP A 195 -20.71 -20.95 13.93
N ARG A 196 -21.69 -20.24 13.41
CA ARG A 196 -21.58 -18.87 12.89
C ARG A 196 -22.79 -18.05 13.35
N PRO A 197 -22.84 -17.60 14.62
CA PRO A 197 -23.94 -16.79 15.14
C PRO A 197 -24.06 -15.43 14.43
N ALA A 198 -25.24 -14.81 14.49
CA ALA A 198 -25.42 -13.44 14.02
C ALA A 198 -24.45 -12.49 14.74
N TYR A 199 -23.88 -11.58 13.99
CA TYR A 199 -22.88 -10.64 14.49
C TYR A 199 -23.00 -9.29 13.80
N SER A 200 -23.03 -8.23 14.58
CA SER A 200 -23.01 -6.84 14.10
C SER A 200 -21.71 -6.17 14.47
N ALA A 201 -20.97 -5.74 13.47
CA ALA A 201 -19.64 -5.19 13.64
C ALA A 201 -19.70 -3.70 14.03
N ARG A 202 -18.84 -3.29 14.97
CA ARG A 202 -18.70 -1.88 15.39
C ARG A 202 -17.59 -1.19 14.61
N GLY A 203 -17.64 0.15 14.56
CA GLY A 203 -16.54 0.97 14.08
C GLY A 203 -15.48 1.15 15.15
N GLY A 204 -14.25 1.41 14.73
CA GLY A 204 -13.13 1.66 15.63
C GLY A 204 -11.82 1.06 15.15
N TYR A 205 -10.98 0.65 16.11
CA TYR A 205 -9.67 0.04 15.86
C TYR A 205 -9.82 -1.27 15.07
N SER A 206 -9.08 -1.36 13.98
CA SER A 206 -9.13 -2.44 12.99
C SER A 206 -7.84 -3.28 12.94
N GLY A 207 -6.98 -3.12 13.93
CA GLY A 207 -5.70 -3.79 13.99
C GLY A 207 -4.51 -2.92 13.59
N TRP A 208 -3.33 -3.52 13.61
CA TRP A 208 -2.05 -2.88 13.28
C TRP A 208 -1.45 -3.52 12.03
N MET A 209 -0.85 -2.73 11.16
CA MET A 209 -0.17 -3.23 9.98
C MET A 209 1.32 -2.92 10.01
N GLY A 210 2.12 -3.86 9.48
CA GLY A 210 3.50 -3.70 9.10
C GLY A 210 3.72 -4.15 7.66
N LEU A 211 4.41 -3.34 6.86
CA LEU A 211 4.72 -3.63 5.47
C LEU A 211 6.19 -3.34 5.21
N VAL A 212 6.88 -4.28 4.58
CA VAL A 212 8.23 -4.11 4.07
C VAL A 212 8.19 -4.28 2.56
N SER A 213 8.83 -3.39 1.84
CA SER A 213 8.98 -3.46 0.39
C SER A 213 10.43 -3.30 -0.02
N LEU A 214 10.84 -4.04 -1.02
CA LEU A 214 12.18 -3.97 -1.58
C LEU A 214 12.06 -3.89 -3.10
N SER A 215 12.78 -2.98 -3.73
CA SER A 215 12.79 -2.89 -5.18
C SER A 215 14.12 -2.40 -5.73
N ARG A 216 14.39 -2.76 -6.98
CA ARG A 216 15.59 -2.32 -7.71
C ARG A 216 15.24 -2.03 -9.17
N ARG A 217 15.80 -0.92 -9.68
CA ARG A 217 15.75 -0.54 -11.07
C ARG A 217 17.09 -0.87 -11.75
N TYR A 218 17.03 -1.68 -12.76
CA TYR A 218 18.12 -1.92 -13.71
C TYR A 218 17.91 -1.03 -14.96
N GLN A 219 18.79 -1.09 -15.93
CA GLN A 219 18.64 -0.27 -17.15
C GLN A 219 17.29 -0.49 -17.84
N LYS A 220 16.93 -1.76 -18.10
CA LYS A 220 15.70 -2.15 -18.80
C LYS A 220 14.72 -2.96 -17.95
N PHE A 221 15.06 -3.22 -16.70
CA PHE A 221 14.22 -4.04 -15.80
C PHE A 221 13.95 -3.32 -14.49
N TRP A 222 12.80 -3.55 -13.98
CA TRP A 222 12.46 -3.24 -12.62
C TRP A 222 12.00 -4.51 -11.92
N VAL A 223 12.50 -4.75 -10.73
CA VAL A 223 12.07 -5.85 -9.87
C VAL A 223 11.67 -5.29 -8.52
N GLY A 224 10.59 -5.80 -7.97
CA GLY A 224 10.12 -5.42 -6.64
C GLY A 224 9.40 -6.54 -5.95
N GLY A 225 9.31 -6.44 -4.64
CA GLY A 225 8.54 -7.34 -3.82
C GLY A 225 8.12 -6.67 -2.53
N PHE A 226 7.11 -7.23 -1.88
CA PHE A 226 6.64 -6.76 -0.59
C PHE A 226 6.18 -7.92 0.27
N ALA A 227 6.22 -7.69 1.58
CA ALA A 227 5.56 -8.51 2.58
C ALA A 227 4.83 -7.60 3.55
N ARG A 228 3.57 -7.92 3.83
CA ARG A 228 2.73 -7.23 4.81
C ARG A 228 2.24 -8.22 5.84
N TYR A 229 2.24 -7.79 7.09
CA TYR A 229 1.69 -8.52 8.22
C TYR A 229 0.75 -7.62 9.00
N ASP A 230 -0.46 -8.11 9.24
CA ASP A 230 -1.47 -7.42 10.04
C ASP A 230 -1.72 -8.19 11.33
N VAL A 231 -1.77 -7.48 12.45
CA VAL A 231 -2.18 -7.98 13.76
C VAL A 231 -3.60 -7.49 14.01
N LEU A 232 -4.52 -8.40 14.27
CA LEU A 232 -5.94 -8.12 14.49
C LEU A 232 -6.36 -8.20 15.95
N SER A 233 -5.45 -8.62 16.83
CA SER A 233 -5.74 -8.67 18.27
C SER A 233 -6.13 -7.29 18.81
N GLY A 234 -7.23 -7.21 19.53
CA GLY A 234 -7.83 -5.97 20.01
C GLY A 234 -8.66 -5.21 18.96
N ALA A 235 -8.79 -5.73 17.74
CA ALA A 235 -9.69 -5.15 16.75
C ALA A 235 -11.15 -5.28 17.23
N VAL A 236 -11.96 -4.23 17.01
CA VAL A 236 -13.35 -4.19 17.50
C VAL A 236 -14.27 -5.28 16.92
N PHE A 237 -13.79 -6.01 15.95
CA PHE A 237 -14.47 -7.12 15.28
C PHE A 237 -13.80 -8.49 15.53
N GLU A 238 -12.82 -8.59 16.45
CA GLU A 238 -12.05 -9.82 16.62
C GLU A 238 -12.91 -11.02 17.05
N ASP A 239 -14.04 -10.75 17.74
CA ASP A 239 -15.01 -11.78 18.18
C ASP A 239 -15.98 -12.21 17.07
N SER A 240 -15.88 -11.66 15.86
CA SER A 240 -16.72 -12.09 14.73
C SER A 240 -16.45 -13.56 14.39
N PRO A 241 -17.49 -14.36 14.15
CA PRO A 241 -17.32 -15.76 13.72
C PRO A 241 -16.63 -15.90 12.35
N LEU A 242 -16.51 -14.80 11.60
CA LEU A 242 -15.76 -14.74 10.34
C LEU A 242 -14.26 -14.49 10.56
N VAL A 243 -13.82 -14.13 11.78
CA VAL A 243 -12.41 -13.98 12.11
C VAL A 243 -11.86 -15.33 12.57
N ARG A 244 -11.22 -16.05 11.66
CA ARG A 244 -10.59 -17.36 11.90
C ARG A 244 -9.12 -17.25 12.34
N ARG A 245 -8.49 -16.11 12.08
CA ARG A 245 -7.10 -15.80 12.42
C ARG A 245 -6.99 -14.39 12.99
N HIS A 246 -6.25 -14.23 14.08
CA HIS A 246 -5.95 -12.90 14.67
C HIS A 246 -4.76 -12.20 13.99
N SER A 247 -4.30 -12.76 12.88
CA SER A 247 -3.28 -12.16 12.03
C SER A 247 -3.54 -12.48 10.56
N ALA A 248 -3.06 -11.60 9.69
CA ALA A 248 -3.11 -11.78 8.26
C ALA A 248 -1.75 -11.44 7.65
N TYR A 249 -1.31 -12.17 6.65
CA TYR A 249 -0.11 -11.83 5.90
C TYR A 249 -0.40 -11.81 4.41
N MET A 250 0.28 -10.97 3.68
CA MET A 250 0.30 -10.94 2.23
C MET A 250 1.72 -10.70 1.75
N ALA A 251 2.05 -11.28 0.61
CA ALA A 251 3.35 -11.10 -0.01
C ALA A 251 3.20 -11.12 -1.52
N GLY A 252 4.07 -10.41 -2.20
CA GLY A 252 4.07 -10.38 -3.66
C GLY A 252 5.42 -10.00 -4.23
N ILE A 253 5.60 -10.39 -5.48
CA ILE A 253 6.75 -10.04 -6.30
C ILE A 253 6.27 -9.52 -7.66
N ALA A 254 7.04 -8.63 -8.26
CA ALA A 254 6.77 -8.12 -9.60
C ALA A 254 8.06 -7.93 -10.38
N LEU A 255 8.00 -8.22 -11.66
CA LEU A 255 9.05 -7.97 -12.63
C LEU A 255 8.45 -7.19 -13.80
N ALA A 256 9.11 -6.11 -14.19
CA ALA A 256 8.71 -5.34 -15.36
C ALA A 256 9.87 -5.08 -16.29
N TRP A 257 9.60 -5.12 -17.59
CA TRP A 257 10.53 -4.74 -18.65
C TRP A 257 10.13 -3.36 -19.16
N ILE A 258 11.09 -2.43 -19.17
CA ILE A 258 10.90 -1.06 -19.63
C ILE A 258 11.27 -1.01 -21.11
N ILE A 259 10.26 -0.71 -21.94
CA ILE A 259 10.37 -0.76 -23.40
C ILE A 259 10.50 0.63 -24.03
N ALA A 260 9.99 1.65 -23.36
CA ALA A 260 10.05 3.03 -23.82
C ALA A 260 10.23 4.00 -22.66
N GLU A 261 10.93 5.09 -22.89
CA GLU A 261 11.13 6.17 -21.93
C GLU A 261 11.17 7.53 -22.64
N SER A 262 10.84 8.59 -21.89
CA SER A 262 10.85 9.96 -22.39
C SER A 262 12.27 10.45 -22.63
N GLU A 263 12.53 11.12 -23.75
CA GLU A 263 13.75 11.90 -23.96
C GLU A 263 13.85 13.08 -22.99
N ARG A 264 12.70 13.68 -22.65
CA ARG A 264 12.63 14.75 -21.67
C ARG A 264 12.91 14.17 -20.29
N LYS A 265 13.95 14.69 -19.64
CA LYS A 265 14.31 14.37 -18.27
C LYS A 265 13.83 15.43 -17.31
N VAL A 266 13.48 15.02 -16.11
CA VAL A 266 13.10 15.88 -14.99
C VAL A 266 14.03 15.63 -13.82
N GLU A 267 14.28 16.67 -13.03
CA GLU A 267 15.01 16.53 -11.78
C GLU A 267 14.14 15.80 -10.76
N VAL A 268 14.69 14.76 -10.18
CA VAL A 268 14.02 13.99 -9.15
C VAL A 268 14.68 14.32 -7.82
N SER A 269 13.96 15.11 -7.02
CA SER A 269 14.39 15.49 -5.68
C SER A 269 14.02 14.48 -4.61
N GLU A 270 13.14 13.53 -4.93
CA GLU A 270 12.65 12.53 -4.00
C GLU A 270 13.38 11.20 -4.13
N PRO A 271 13.60 10.49 -3.01
CA PRO A 271 14.26 9.19 -3.00
C PRO A 271 13.44 8.03 -3.58
N TYR A 272 12.26 8.27 -4.13
CA TYR A 272 11.26 7.23 -4.44
C TYR A 272 11.23 6.73 -5.89
N TYR A 273 12.15 7.15 -6.75
CA TYR A 273 12.11 6.83 -8.19
C TYR A 273 13.19 5.88 -8.64
#